data_717244ff10101d49c5809da991ff43fd
#
_entry.id   717244ff10101d49c5809da991ff43fd
#
_cell.length_a   1.000
_cell.length_b   1.000
_cell.length_c   1.000
_cell.angle_alpha   90.00
_cell.angle_beta   90.00
_cell.angle_gamma   90.00
#
_symmetry.space_group_name_H-M   'P 1'
#
loop_
_entity.id
_entity.type
_entity.pdbx_description
1 polymer ?
#
loop_
_entity_poly.entity_id
_entity_poly.type
_entity_poly.pdbx_seq_one_letter_code
_entity_poly.pdbx_strand_id
1 'polypeptide(L)'
;MQKKLDCLRLKTWFLAEKRDLPWRQTTDPYAIWISEVMLPQTQVAVVIPYFLNWMQRFPTIRHLAAASLDEVIKTWEGLGYYSRARYLHEGAKELVARFDGELPRHEELLKKIKGLGPYTIGAILSFAFHQKKAAVDGNVIRVLTRYFGLEEDIAKPATVNQLRHLAQSLLPDEEPWIINEALIELGATICQRKARCHAC
;
A
#
# COMPACT_ATOMS: atom_id res chain seq x y z
N MET A 1 24.83 -15.08 -14.60
CA MET A 1 23.98 -13.94 -15.07
C MET A 1 23.04 -13.54 -13.93
N GLN A 2 23.16 -12.33 -13.46
CA GLN A 2 22.25 -11.82 -12.44
C GLN A 2 20.86 -11.68 -13.05
N LYS A 3 19.85 -12.36 -12.50
CA LYS A 3 18.45 -12.21 -12.95
C LYS A 3 18.04 -10.74 -12.83
N LYS A 4 17.58 -10.14 -13.92
CA LYS A 4 17.09 -8.76 -13.97
C LYS A 4 15.58 -8.80 -14.20
N LEU A 5 14.82 -8.06 -13.39
CA LEU A 5 13.38 -7.93 -13.61
C LEU A 5 13.14 -7.12 -14.88
N ASP A 6 12.32 -7.65 -15.79
CA ASP A 6 11.87 -6.93 -16.98
C ASP A 6 10.71 -5.99 -16.62
N CYS A 7 11.06 -4.76 -16.23
CA CYS A 7 10.09 -3.75 -15.81
C CYS A 7 9.15 -3.34 -16.96
N LEU A 8 9.63 -3.36 -18.22
CA LEU A 8 8.79 -3.00 -19.36
C LEU A 8 7.70 -4.03 -19.58
N ARG A 9 8.06 -5.31 -19.57
CA ARG A 9 7.09 -6.41 -19.70
C ARG A 9 6.10 -6.42 -18.55
N LEU A 10 6.58 -6.21 -17.31
CA LEU A 10 5.73 -6.13 -16.13
C LEU A 10 4.74 -4.96 -16.20
N LYS A 11 5.21 -3.78 -16.65
CA LYS A 11 4.36 -2.60 -16.87
C LYS A 11 3.29 -2.88 -17.94
N THR A 12 3.68 -3.43 -19.09
CA THR A 12 2.76 -3.75 -20.19
C THR A 12 1.66 -4.70 -19.73
N TRP A 13 2.04 -5.78 -19.04
CA TRP A 13 1.08 -6.72 -18.46
C TRP A 13 0.14 -6.03 -17.47
N PHE A 14 0.68 -5.24 -16.53
CA PHE A 14 -0.12 -4.56 -15.53
C PHE A 14 -1.15 -3.61 -16.14
N LEU A 15 -0.76 -2.83 -17.13
CA LEU A 15 -1.67 -1.88 -17.78
C LEU A 15 -2.81 -2.59 -18.53
N ALA A 16 -2.57 -3.80 -19.04
CA ALA A 16 -3.59 -4.61 -19.72
C ALA A 16 -4.51 -5.37 -18.75
N GLU A 17 -3.97 -5.87 -17.62
CA GLU A 17 -4.65 -6.86 -16.79
C GLU A 17 -5.00 -6.35 -15.37
N LYS A 18 -4.66 -5.11 -15.03
CA LYS A 18 -4.93 -4.56 -13.69
C LYS A 18 -6.41 -4.53 -13.39
N ARG A 19 -6.76 -4.95 -12.17
CA ARG A 19 -8.11 -4.81 -11.65
C ARG A 19 -8.50 -3.34 -11.55
N ASP A 20 -9.75 -3.03 -11.93
CA ASP A 20 -10.32 -1.71 -11.71
C ASP A 20 -10.75 -1.58 -10.23
N LEU A 21 -10.01 -0.74 -9.49
CA LEU A 21 -10.20 -0.56 -8.06
C LEU A 21 -10.41 0.92 -7.75
N PRO A 22 -11.38 1.28 -6.87
CA PRO A 22 -11.71 2.69 -6.60
C PRO A 22 -10.52 3.56 -6.20
N TRP A 23 -9.61 3.02 -5.39
CA TRP A 23 -8.40 3.73 -4.94
C TRP A 23 -7.31 3.85 -5.99
N ARG A 24 -7.43 3.18 -7.15
CA ARG A 24 -6.56 3.34 -8.31
C ARG A 24 -7.01 4.43 -9.28
N GLN A 25 -8.21 4.97 -9.06
CA GLN A 25 -8.79 6.05 -9.88
C GLN A 25 -8.47 7.44 -9.33
N THR A 26 -7.69 7.53 -8.27
CA THR A 26 -7.35 8.78 -7.60
C THR A 26 -5.88 8.83 -7.21
N THR A 27 -5.33 10.03 -7.13
CA THR A 27 -4.03 10.34 -6.53
C THR A 27 -4.17 11.06 -5.19
N ASP A 28 -5.38 11.13 -4.62
CA ASP A 28 -5.60 11.72 -3.31
C ASP A 28 -4.85 10.91 -2.24
N PRO A 29 -3.87 11.52 -1.53
CA PRO A 29 -3.09 10.85 -0.52
C PRO A 29 -3.94 10.27 0.62
N TYR A 30 -5.06 10.93 0.96
CA TYR A 30 -5.97 10.44 1.98
C TYR A 30 -6.67 9.16 1.54
N ALA A 31 -7.25 9.15 0.35
CA ALA A 31 -7.91 7.96 -0.20
C ALA A 31 -6.96 6.76 -0.31
N ILE A 32 -5.73 7.00 -0.77
CA ILE A 32 -4.68 5.98 -0.83
C ILE A 32 -4.32 5.49 0.57
N TRP A 33 -4.13 6.39 1.55
CA TRP A 33 -3.85 5.99 2.92
C TRP A 33 -4.95 5.08 3.49
N ILE A 34 -6.23 5.45 3.31
CA ILE A 34 -7.36 4.64 3.79
C ILE A 34 -7.36 3.25 3.16
N SER A 35 -7.25 3.15 1.83
CA SER A 35 -7.22 1.86 1.15
C SER A 35 -6.06 0.98 1.60
N GLU A 36 -4.87 1.55 1.75
CA GLU A 36 -3.65 0.82 2.14
C GLU A 36 -3.65 0.38 3.60
N VAL A 37 -4.49 0.97 4.44
CA VAL A 37 -4.73 0.49 5.80
C VAL A 37 -5.86 -0.54 5.85
N MET A 38 -6.84 -0.49 4.95
CA MET A 38 -7.93 -1.48 4.87
C MET A 38 -7.48 -2.81 4.26
N LEU A 39 -6.62 -2.78 3.25
CA LEU A 39 -6.22 -3.95 2.45
C LEU A 39 -5.45 -5.04 3.23
N PRO A 40 -4.52 -4.73 4.18
CA PRO A 40 -3.78 -5.78 4.88
C PRO A 40 -4.69 -6.81 5.53
N GLN A 41 -4.49 -8.10 5.16
CA GLN A 41 -5.24 -9.26 5.65
C GLN A 41 -6.76 -9.24 5.36
N THR A 42 -7.20 -8.40 4.42
CA THR A 42 -8.60 -8.32 4.00
C THR A 42 -8.71 -8.52 2.49
N GLN A 43 -9.69 -9.30 2.04
CA GLN A 43 -9.90 -9.50 0.62
C GLN A 43 -10.39 -8.22 -0.05
N VAL A 44 -9.89 -7.95 -1.26
CA VAL A 44 -10.23 -6.74 -2.04
C VAL A 44 -11.75 -6.56 -2.21
N ALA A 45 -12.47 -7.64 -2.52
CA ALA A 45 -13.93 -7.61 -2.69
C ALA A 45 -14.67 -7.14 -1.42
N VAL A 46 -14.11 -7.42 -0.23
CA VAL A 46 -14.65 -6.94 1.04
C VAL A 46 -14.27 -5.48 1.27
N VAL A 47 -13.05 -5.08 0.89
CA VAL A 47 -12.58 -3.69 1.10
C VAL A 47 -13.35 -2.67 0.27
N ILE A 48 -13.72 -3.00 -0.98
CA ILE A 48 -14.38 -2.04 -1.88
C ILE A 48 -15.59 -1.34 -1.24
N PRO A 49 -16.63 -2.05 -0.75
CA PRO A 49 -17.79 -1.39 -0.14
C PRO A 49 -17.43 -0.60 1.14
N TYR A 50 -16.49 -1.09 1.94
CA TYR A 50 -16.04 -0.36 3.13
C TYR A 50 -15.30 0.94 2.78
N PHE A 51 -14.44 0.90 1.77
CA PHE A 51 -13.72 2.07 1.29
C PHE A 51 -14.70 3.15 0.78
N LEU A 52 -15.67 2.78 -0.04
CA LEU A 52 -16.66 3.71 -0.57
C LEU A 52 -17.49 4.34 0.56
N ASN A 53 -17.99 3.53 1.50
CA ASN A 53 -18.71 4.01 2.67
C ASN A 53 -17.84 4.93 3.55
N TRP A 54 -16.57 4.59 3.76
CA TRP A 54 -15.64 5.40 4.53
C TRP A 54 -15.41 6.76 3.90
N MET A 55 -15.14 6.80 2.59
CA MET A 55 -14.91 8.04 1.86
C MET A 55 -16.16 8.94 1.82
N GLN A 56 -17.35 8.35 1.81
CA GLN A 56 -18.60 9.08 1.95
C GLN A 56 -18.78 9.65 3.37
N ARG A 57 -18.46 8.87 4.40
CA ARG A 57 -18.65 9.26 5.81
C ARG A 57 -17.59 10.24 6.28
N PHE A 58 -16.33 10.01 5.89
CA PHE A 58 -15.16 10.81 6.26
C PHE A 58 -14.41 11.25 5.00
N PRO A 59 -14.93 12.22 4.23
CA PRO A 59 -14.37 12.57 2.92
C PRO A 59 -12.98 13.22 2.98
N THR A 60 -12.55 13.71 4.15
CA THR A 60 -11.22 14.30 4.34
C THR A 60 -10.62 13.88 5.69
N ILE A 61 -9.31 14.08 5.83
CA ILE A 61 -8.59 13.89 7.11
C ILE A 61 -9.24 14.70 8.24
N ARG A 62 -9.72 15.92 7.96
CA ARG A 62 -10.39 16.77 8.96
C ARG A 62 -11.71 16.16 9.44
N HIS A 63 -12.51 15.59 8.54
CA HIS A 63 -13.75 14.90 8.93
C HIS A 63 -13.44 13.67 9.80
N LEU A 64 -12.44 12.89 9.41
CA LEU A 64 -11.99 11.74 10.21
C LEU A 64 -11.49 12.18 11.61
N ALA A 65 -10.69 13.22 11.68
CA ALA A 65 -10.13 13.71 12.94
C ALA A 65 -11.22 14.28 13.89
N ALA A 66 -12.25 14.90 13.34
CA ALA A 66 -13.37 15.49 14.09
C ALA A 66 -14.41 14.46 14.55
N ALA A 67 -14.45 13.27 13.94
CA ALA A 67 -15.38 12.20 14.33
C ALA A 67 -15.10 11.68 15.73
N SER A 68 -16.11 11.12 16.39
CA SER A 68 -15.89 10.35 17.59
C SER A 68 -15.21 9.02 17.28
N LEU A 69 -14.46 8.47 18.24
CA LEU A 69 -13.85 7.15 18.09
C LEU A 69 -14.90 6.06 17.83
N ASP A 70 -16.06 6.18 18.47
CA ASP A 70 -17.16 5.21 18.33
C ASP A 70 -17.74 5.22 16.92
N GLU A 71 -17.90 6.39 16.27
CA GLU A 71 -18.31 6.48 14.87
C GLU A 71 -17.28 5.84 13.92
N VAL A 72 -15.99 6.08 14.16
CA VAL A 72 -14.89 5.49 13.39
C VAL A 72 -14.90 3.96 13.51
N ILE A 73 -15.02 3.44 14.73
CA ILE A 73 -15.06 2.00 15.00
C ILE A 73 -16.32 1.37 14.38
N LYS A 74 -17.48 2.03 14.49
CA LYS A 74 -18.74 1.55 13.90
C LYS A 74 -18.66 1.48 12.37
N THR A 75 -18.03 2.48 11.74
CA THR A 75 -17.83 2.48 10.29
C THR A 75 -16.86 1.40 9.81
N TRP A 76 -15.94 0.97 10.69
CA TRP A 76 -14.97 -0.11 10.45
C TRP A 76 -15.51 -1.51 10.78
N GLU A 77 -16.66 -1.61 11.44
CA GLU A 77 -17.20 -2.86 11.98
C GLU A 77 -17.32 -3.93 10.88
N GLY A 78 -16.74 -5.11 11.14
CA GLY A 78 -16.70 -6.23 10.18
C GLY A 78 -15.38 -6.40 9.41
N LEU A 79 -14.51 -5.38 9.32
CA LEU A 79 -13.18 -5.51 8.69
C LEU A 79 -12.14 -6.22 9.58
N GLY A 80 -12.40 -6.32 10.88
CA GLY A 80 -11.46 -6.88 11.85
C GLY A 80 -10.22 -5.99 12.10
N TYR A 81 -9.34 -6.43 13.01
CA TYR A 81 -8.12 -5.69 13.37
C TYR A 81 -8.37 -4.21 13.67
N TYR A 82 -9.25 -3.94 14.63
CA TYR A 82 -9.75 -2.60 14.98
C TYR A 82 -8.68 -1.60 15.41
N SER A 83 -7.49 -2.07 15.76
CA SER A 83 -6.33 -1.20 16.00
C SER A 83 -5.98 -0.34 14.78
N ARG A 84 -6.24 -0.84 13.55
CA ARG A 84 -6.02 -0.06 12.32
C ARG A 84 -6.92 1.18 12.27
N ALA A 85 -8.21 1.02 12.58
CA ALA A 85 -9.16 2.14 12.63
C ALA A 85 -8.77 3.17 13.72
N ARG A 86 -8.33 2.70 14.90
CA ARG A 86 -7.84 3.57 15.97
C ARG A 86 -6.61 4.37 15.51
N TYR A 87 -5.65 3.72 14.88
CA TYR A 87 -4.45 4.40 14.36
C TYR A 87 -4.75 5.38 13.23
N LEU A 88 -5.72 5.08 12.35
CA LEU A 88 -6.20 6.04 11.35
C LEU A 88 -6.76 7.31 12.02
N HIS A 89 -7.60 7.14 13.04
CA HIS A 89 -8.21 8.25 13.77
C HIS A 89 -7.16 9.09 14.52
N GLU A 90 -6.24 8.43 15.24
CA GLU A 90 -5.14 9.11 15.94
C GLU A 90 -4.21 9.84 14.93
N GLY A 91 -3.82 9.17 13.86
CA GLY A 91 -3.01 9.76 12.80
C GLY A 91 -3.69 10.95 12.13
N ALA A 92 -5.01 10.89 11.90
CA ALA A 92 -5.77 12.01 11.37
C ALA A 92 -5.73 13.23 12.30
N LYS A 93 -5.86 13.03 13.61
CA LYS A 93 -5.73 14.11 14.60
C LYS A 93 -4.32 14.72 14.60
N GLU A 94 -3.28 13.88 14.51
CA GLU A 94 -1.90 14.37 14.40
C GLU A 94 -1.69 15.19 13.11
N LEU A 95 -2.25 14.74 11.99
CA LEU A 95 -2.16 15.44 10.71
C LEU A 95 -2.85 16.80 10.78
N VAL A 96 -4.02 16.89 11.39
CA VAL A 96 -4.70 18.18 11.59
C VAL A 96 -3.88 19.09 12.49
N ALA A 97 -3.36 18.58 13.60
CA ALA A 97 -2.64 19.41 14.57
C ALA A 97 -1.28 19.93 14.08
N ARG A 98 -0.60 19.18 13.19
CA ARG A 98 0.80 19.45 12.81
C ARG A 98 1.00 19.80 11.35
N PHE A 99 0.08 19.40 10.48
CA PHE A 99 0.23 19.51 9.02
C PHE A 99 -1.05 20.03 8.35
N ASP A 100 -1.87 20.76 9.10
CA ASP A 100 -3.11 21.40 8.60
C ASP A 100 -4.08 20.40 7.92
N GLY A 101 -4.07 19.13 8.33
CA GLY A 101 -4.92 18.07 7.77
C GLY A 101 -4.46 17.55 6.42
N GLU A 102 -3.20 17.74 6.06
CA GLU A 102 -2.60 17.22 4.84
C GLU A 102 -1.53 16.17 5.14
N LEU A 103 -1.37 15.19 4.25
CA LEU A 103 -0.29 14.23 4.32
C LEU A 103 1.00 14.85 3.75
N PRO A 104 2.09 14.93 4.55
CA PRO A 104 3.35 15.48 4.07
C PRO A 104 4.00 14.60 2.99
N ARG A 105 4.71 15.26 2.05
CA ARG A 105 5.42 14.59 0.93
C ARG A 105 6.81 14.06 1.29
N HIS A 106 7.20 14.14 2.55
CA HIS A 106 8.53 13.76 3.03
C HIS A 106 8.44 12.55 3.96
N GLU A 107 9.22 11.52 3.64
CA GLU A 107 9.26 10.25 4.40
C GLU A 107 9.49 10.48 5.89
N GLU A 108 10.44 11.37 6.25
CA GLU A 108 10.82 11.63 7.64
C GLU A 108 9.70 12.31 8.46
N LEU A 109 8.78 12.98 7.79
CA LEU A 109 7.59 13.55 8.44
C LEU A 109 6.50 12.49 8.58
N LEU A 110 6.28 11.65 7.55
CA LEU A 110 5.32 10.54 7.59
C LEU A 110 5.68 9.51 8.67
N LYS A 111 6.96 9.23 8.88
CA LYS A 111 7.44 8.31 9.96
C LYS A 111 7.03 8.77 11.36
N LYS A 112 6.72 10.04 11.55
CA LYS A 112 6.31 10.60 12.84
C LYS A 112 4.82 10.49 13.08
N ILE A 113 4.02 10.08 12.08
CA ILE A 113 2.57 9.92 12.19
C ILE A 113 2.27 8.53 12.68
N LYS A 114 1.46 8.44 13.73
CA LYS A 114 1.07 7.17 14.34
C LYS A 114 0.31 6.29 13.33
N GLY A 115 0.67 5.02 13.29
CA GLY A 115 0.02 4.05 12.42
C GLY A 115 0.56 3.98 10.98
N LEU A 116 1.46 4.88 10.58
CA LEU A 116 2.14 4.79 9.27
C LEU A 116 3.39 3.91 9.38
N GLY A 117 3.25 2.68 8.91
CA GLY A 117 4.37 1.75 8.78
C GLY A 117 5.16 1.96 7.48
N PRO A 118 6.34 1.31 7.35
CA PRO A 118 7.20 1.48 6.17
C PRO A 118 6.51 1.17 4.83
N TYR A 119 5.61 0.19 4.82
CA TYR A 119 4.80 -0.13 3.64
C TYR A 119 3.85 1.02 3.28
N THR A 120 3.01 1.45 4.23
CA THR A 120 2.02 2.51 4.00
C THR A 120 2.68 3.82 3.58
N ILE A 121 3.83 4.16 4.18
CA ILE A 121 4.63 5.33 3.78
C ILE A 121 5.10 5.18 2.33
N GLY A 122 5.66 4.02 1.97
CA GLY A 122 6.09 3.74 0.60
C GLY A 122 4.94 3.84 -0.40
N ALA A 123 3.76 3.31 -0.06
CA ALA A 123 2.56 3.37 -0.88
C ALA A 123 2.07 4.82 -1.09
N ILE A 124 1.95 5.61 -0.02
CA ILE A 124 1.56 7.02 -0.11
C ILE A 124 2.54 7.81 -0.97
N LEU A 125 3.85 7.68 -0.71
CA LEU A 125 4.87 8.40 -1.48
C LEU A 125 4.87 8.00 -2.95
N SER A 126 4.66 6.71 -3.24
CA SER A 126 4.63 6.19 -4.59
C SER A 126 3.32 6.53 -5.31
N PHE A 127 2.18 6.14 -4.78
CA PHE A 127 0.90 6.18 -5.51
C PHE A 127 0.26 7.56 -5.52
N ALA A 128 0.40 8.33 -4.43
CA ALA A 128 -0.16 9.68 -4.35
C ALA A 128 0.80 10.74 -4.87
N PHE A 129 2.08 10.64 -4.51
CA PHE A 129 3.06 11.68 -4.82
C PHE A 129 4.00 11.32 -5.97
N HIS A 130 3.82 10.14 -6.58
CA HIS A 130 4.60 9.63 -7.72
C HIS A 130 6.11 9.61 -7.47
N GLN A 131 6.52 9.52 -6.21
CA GLN A 131 7.93 9.47 -5.86
C GLN A 131 8.49 8.06 -6.13
N LYS A 132 9.78 7.99 -6.48
CA LYS A 132 10.52 6.74 -6.62
C LYS A 132 10.78 6.12 -5.24
N LYS A 133 9.72 5.56 -4.64
CA LYS A 133 9.76 4.91 -3.33
C LYS A 133 9.12 3.54 -3.39
N ALA A 134 9.84 2.52 -2.90
CA ALA A 134 9.32 1.15 -2.90
C ALA A 134 8.20 0.96 -1.88
N ALA A 135 7.10 0.33 -2.32
CA ALA A 135 5.98 -0.13 -1.51
C ALA A 135 6.05 -1.67 -1.40
N VAL A 136 6.56 -2.18 -0.27
CA VAL A 136 6.87 -3.61 -0.11
C VAL A 136 5.92 -4.23 0.90
N ASP A 137 4.88 -4.89 0.39
CA ASP A 137 3.93 -5.71 1.15
C ASP A 137 4.27 -7.21 1.07
N GLY A 138 3.44 -8.06 1.65
CA GLY A 138 3.60 -9.51 1.57
C GLY A 138 3.50 -10.08 0.16
N ASN A 139 2.83 -9.40 -0.78
CA ASN A 139 2.77 -9.81 -2.19
C ASN A 139 4.11 -9.56 -2.86
N VAL A 140 4.65 -8.35 -2.70
CA VAL A 140 5.96 -7.96 -3.25
C VAL A 140 7.08 -8.85 -2.68
N ILE A 141 7.09 -9.08 -1.35
CA ILE A 141 8.05 -10.00 -0.71
C ILE A 141 7.99 -11.36 -1.41
N ARG A 142 6.81 -11.94 -1.56
CA ARG A 142 6.63 -13.26 -2.17
C ARG A 142 7.04 -13.30 -3.63
N VAL A 143 6.74 -12.27 -4.41
CA VAL A 143 7.16 -12.16 -5.82
C VAL A 143 8.68 -12.09 -5.91
N LEU A 144 9.31 -11.20 -5.16
CA LEU A 144 10.76 -11.00 -5.24
C LEU A 144 11.55 -12.22 -4.75
N THR A 145 11.15 -12.82 -3.62
CA THR A 145 11.82 -14.03 -3.12
C THR A 145 11.76 -15.17 -4.13
N ARG A 146 10.61 -15.42 -4.75
CA ARG A 146 10.47 -16.48 -5.76
C ARG A 146 11.18 -16.15 -7.07
N TYR A 147 11.06 -14.91 -7.54
CA TYR A 147 11.67 -14.51 -8.80
C TYR A 147 13.20 -14.54 -8.74
N PHE A 148 13.79 -14.06 -7.64
CA PHE A 148 15.24 -14.03 -7.49
C PHE A 148 15.80 -15.32 -6.84
N GLY A 149 14.96 -16.23 -6.37
CA GLY A 149 15.39 -17.48 -5.72
C GLY A 149 16.04 -17.23 -4.37
N LEU A 150 15.51 -16.30 -3.57
CA LEU A 150 16.03 -15.99 -2.23
C LEU A 150 15.52 -17.04 -1.24
N GLU A 151 16.44 -17.64 -0.48
CA GLU A 151 16.15 -18.72 0.47
C GLU A 151 16.15 -18.22 1.93
N GLU A 152 16.51 -16.96 2.14
CA GLU A 152 16.57 -16.35 3.46
C GLU A 152 15.20 -16.28 4.12
N ASP A 153 15.18 -16.47 5.43
CA ASP A 153 13.96 -16.42 6.23
C ASP A 153 13.35 -15.03 6.24
N ILE A 154 12.18 -14.90 5.63
CA ILE A 154 11.41 -13.64 5.52
C ILE A 154 10.80 -13.18 6.86
N ALA A 155 10.85 -13.99 7.93
CA ALA A 155 10.48 -13.55 9.27
C ALA A 155 11.55 -12.66 9.90
N LYS A 156 12.78 -12.68 9.39
CA LYS A 156 13.87 -11.86 9.90
C LYS A 156 13.78 -10.42 9.38
N PRO A 157 13.83 -9.40 10.25
CA PRO A 157 13.81 -8.00 9.84
C PRO A 157 14.91 -7.62 8.84
N ALA A 158 16.10 -8.24 8.97
CA ALA A 158 17.22 -8.03 8.06
C ALA A 158 16.86 -8.46 6.61
N THR A 159 16.23 -9.62 6.43
CA THR A 159 15.77 -10.11 5.12
C THR A 159 14.73 -9.19 4.52
N VAL A 160 13.76 -8.73 5.33
CA VAL A 160 12.73 -7.78 4.86
C VAL A 160 13.38 -6.45 4.43
N ASN A 161 14.39 -5.97 5.14
CA ASN A 161 15.12 -4.77 4.75
C ASN A 161 15.92 -4.96 3.45
N GLN A 162 16.56 -6.11 3.25
CA GLN A 162 17.22 -6.45 1.98
C GLN A 162 16.23 -6.45 0.81
N LEU A 163 15.02 -7.03 1.02
CA LEU A 163 13.96 -7.03 0.01
C LEU A 163 13.43 -5.62 -0.30
N ARG A 164 13.38 -4.72 0.69
CA ARG A 164 13.05 -3.30 0.45
C ARG A 164 14.11 -2.61 -0.39
N HIS A 165 15.38 -2.82 -0.10
CA HIS A 165 16.48 -2.28 -0.92
C HIS A 165 16.47 -2.85 -2.33
N LEU A 166 16.23 -4.14 -2.48
CA LEU A 166 16.07 -4.77 -3.79
C LEU A 166 14.90 -4.15 -4.55
N ALA A 167 13.71 -4.08 -3.94
CA ALA A 167 12.54 -3.44 -4.56
C ALA A 167 12.83 -2.00 -4.98
N GLN A 168 13.49 -1.21 -4.12
CA GLN A 168 13.87 0.17 -4.41
C GLN A 168 14.80 0.26 -5.64
N SER A 169 15.74 -0.67 -5.78
CA SER A 169 16.70 -0.69 -6.90
C SER A 169 16.06 -1.11 -8.23
N LEU A 170 14.91 -1.77 -8.19
CA LEU A 170 14.17 -2.20 -9.39
C LEU A 170 13.27 -1.11 -9.97
N LEU A 171 12.98 -0.05 -9.20
CA LEU A 171 12.12 1.01 -9.67
C LEU A 171 12.81 1.86 -10.74
N PRO A 172 12.18 2.07 -11.90
CA PRO A 172 12.67 3.01 -12.92
C PRO A 172 12.53 4.45 -12.43
N ASP A 173 13.19 5.39 -13.12
CA ASP A 173 13.04 6.81 -12.84
C ASP A 173 11.71 7.34 -13.36
N GLU A 174 11.23 6.79 -14.48
CA GLU A 174 9.94 7.13 -15.06
C GLU A 174 8.84 6.21 -14.53
N GLU A 175 7.75 6.80 -14.05
CA GLU A 175 6.54 6.12 -13.57
C GLU A 175 6.81 4.97 -12.56
N PRO A 176 7.64 5.19 -11.52
CA PRO A 176 8.02 4.13 -10.58
C PRO A 176 6.82 3.51 -9.84
N TRP A 177 5.73 4.26 -9.65
CA TRP A 177 4.50 3.79 -9.02
C TRP A 177 3.85 2.65 -9.80
N ILE A 178 3.93 2.64 -11.14
CA ILE A 178 3.37 1.56 -11.96
C ILE A 178 4.04 0.23 -11.64
N ILE A 179 5.36 0.21 -11.42
CA ILE A 179 6.09 -1.01 -11.09
C ILE A 179 5.74 -1.50 -9.67
N ASN A 180 5.56 -0.59 -8.71
CA ASN A 180 5.08 -0.96 -7.38
C ASN A 180 3.70 -1.61 -7.44
N GLU A 181 2.73 -0.98 -8.11
CA GLU A 181 1.39 -1.54 -8.27
C GLU A 181 1.40 -2.86 -9.04
N ALA A 182 2.23 -2.96 -10.09
CA ALA A 182 2.37 -4.18 -10.88
C ALA A 182 2.94 -5.36 -10.07
N LEU A 183 3.91 -5.12 -9.21
CA LEU A 183 4.43 -6.15 -8.29
C LEU A 183 3.38 -6.62 -7.28
N ILE A 184 2.61 -5.70 -6.71
CA ILE A 184 1.51 -6.01 -5.80
C ILE A 184 0.44 -6.83 -6.55
N GLU A 185 0.04 -6.38 -7.76
CA GLU A 185 -0.98 -7.06 -8.57
C GLU A 185 -0.53 -8.45 -8.99
N LEU A 186 0.71 -8.60 -9.45
CA LEU A 186 1.30 -9.89 -9.82
C LEU A 186 1.27 -10.88 -8.63
N GLY A 187 1.60 -10.40 -7.44
CA GLY A 187 1.51 -11.17 -6.21
C GLY A 187 0.08 -11.54 -5.84
N ALA A 188 -0.86 -10.64 -6.03
CA ALA A 188 -2.26 -10.85 -5.67
C ALA A 188 -3.01 -11.76 -6.65
N THR A 189 -2.65 -11.77 -7.94
CA THR A 189 -3.43 -12.46 -8.99
C THR A 189 -2.75 -13.70 -9.56
N ILE A 190 -1.43 -13.69 -9.76
CA ILE A 190 -0.66 -14.76 -10.40
C ILE A 190 0.28 -15.48 -9.42
N CYS A 191 1.19 -14.74 -8.79
CA CYS A 191 2.17 -15.27 -7.85
C CYS A 191 1.57 -15.43 -6.43
N GLN A 192 0.42 -16.08 -6.33
CA GLN A 192 -0.29 -16.37 -5.08
C GLN A 192 0.42 -17.43 -4.23
N ARG A 193 -0.17 -17.86 -3.11
CA ARG A 193 0.36 -19.00 -2.32
C ARG A 193 0.55 -20.23 -3.21
N LYS A 194 -0.46 -20.60 -3.99
CA LYS A 194 -0.36 -21.57 -5.10
C LYS A 194 -0.11 -20.77 -6.38
N ALA A 195 1.15 -20.65 -6.78
CA ALA A 195 1.54 -19.82 -7.92
C ALA A 195 1.03 -20.41 -9.26
N ARG A 196 0.55 -19.55 -10.15
CA ARG A 196 0.17 -19.87 -11.52
C ARG A 196 1.32 -19.55 -12.47
N CYS A 197 2.43 -20.31 -12.36
CA CYS A 197 3.67 -20.00 -13.09
C CYS A 197 3.54 -20.04 -14.61
N HIS A 198 2.57 -20.81 -15.14
CA HIS A 198 2.27 -20.87 -16.58
C HIS A 198 1.70 -19.54 -17.13
N ALA A 199 1.16 -18.69 -16.27
CA ALA A 199 0.61 -17.38 -16.61
C ALA A 199 1.55 -16.22 -16.24
N CYS A 200 2.78 -16.53 -15.81
CA CYS A 200 3.74 -15.52 -15.34
C CYS A 200 4.63 -14.98 -16.46
#